data_c598461d1e2afd7ce7e8ce2c1fb12d0d
#
_entry.id   c598461d1e2afd7ce7e8ce2c1fb12d0d
#
_cell.length_a   1.000
_cell.length_b   1.000
_cell.length_c   1.000
_cell.angle_alpha   90.00
_cell.angle_beta   90.00
_cell.angle_gamma   90.00
#
_symmetry.space_group_name_H-M   'P 1'
#
loop_
_entity.id
_entity.type
_entity.pdbx_description
1 polymer ?
#
loop_
_entity_poly.entity_id
_entity_poly.type
_entity_poly.pdbx_seq_one_letter_code
_entity_poly.pdbx_strand_id
1 'polypeptide(L)'
;MRFSVYQVSRKGGREKNEDRMGYCYTRDAGLFALADGMGGHPEGEVASQLALQTLAALFQRDAKPTLPDPIRFLHDAILAGHQQLLRYATQKSLVDTPRTTIVACVVQGNAAYWAHCGDSRLYMLRGEKLVARTRDHSYSELQQTMSQVVPMGEKFNRNVLFTCLGSPGKPVIDTVGPLLMQTGDRLLLCSDGLWGTVTDASITSEMARQPISDSVPELVEQALRNGGVKCDNVSVLAMQWESADNRDTAAISTQQLGEEVFASTIQASVLGTEPPDDLDEAEIERSIREINEAIRRSSQKKN
;
A
#
# COMPACT_ATOMS: atom_id res chain seq x y z
N MET A 1 -1.13 19.99 1.51
CA MET A 1 -1.89 19.18 0.54
C MET A 1 -3.25 18.81 1.10
N ARG A 2 -4.21 18.41 0.26
CA ARG A 2 -5.54 17.96 0.66
C ARG A 2 -5.91 16.69 -0.09
N PHE A 3 -6.41 15.68 0.61
CA PHE A 3 -6.72 14.37 0.06
C PHE A 3 -7.73 13.64 0.97
N SER A 4 -8.50 12.73 0.38
CA SER A 4 -9.32 11.77 1.10
C SER A 4 -8.65 10.39 1.03
N VAL A 5 -8.78 9.59 2.08
CA VAL A 5 -8.28 8.20 2.12
C VAL A 5 -9.38 7.28 2.61
N TYR A 6 -9.48 6.12 1.99
CA TYR A 6 -10.31 5.03 2.46
C TYR A 6 -9.56 3.72 2.32
N GLN A 7 -9.61 2.88 3.35
CA GLN A 7 -8.90 1.59 3.36
C GLN A 7 -9.77 0.49 3.97
N VAL A 8 -9.69 -0.69 3.38
CA VAL A 8 -10.38 -1.90 3.85
C VAL A 8 -9.46 -3.09 3.68
N SER A 9 -9.40 -3.94 4.70
CA SER A 9 -8.74 -5.24 4.64
C SER A 9 -9.70 -6.32 5.11
N ARG A 10 -9.73 -7.44 4.43
CA ARG A 10 -10.56 -8.62 4.75
C ARG A 10 -9.72 -9.88 4.63
N LYS A 11 -9.88 -10.74 5.60
CA LYS A 11 -9.16 -12.01 5.65
C LYS A 11 -9.53 -12.97 4.50
N GLY A 12 -10.74 -12.85 3.95
CA GLY A 12 -11.24 -13.79 2.96
C GLY A 12 -11.42 -15.19 3.55
N GLY A 13 -11.06 -16.19 2.76
CA GLY A 13 -11.11 -17.62 3.15
C GLY A 13 -9.85 -18.14 3.82
N ARG A 14 -8.86 -17.31 4.06
CA ARG A 14 -7.59 -17.69 4.72
C ARG A 14 -7.76 -17.82 6.23
N GLU A 15 -6.85 -18.51 6.90
CA GLU A 15 -6.83 -18.60 8.37
C GLU A 15 -6.35 -17.31 9.00
N LYS A 16 -5.35 -16.67 8.38
CA LYS A 16 -4.75 -15.40 8.82
C LYS A 16 -4.89 -14.32 7.75
N ASN A 17 -4.79 -13.08 8.16
CA ASN A 17 -4.63 -11.96 7.27
C ASN A 17 -3.15 -11.51 7.31
N GLU A 18 -2.42 -11.81 6.24
CA GLU A 18 -1.00 -11.50 6.11
C GLU A 18 -0.76 -10.16 5.39
N ASP A 19 -1.81 -9.52 4.89
CA ASP A 19 -1.75 -8.18 4.32
C ASP A 19 -1.58 -7.12 5.40
N ARG A 20 -0.77 -6.11 5.11
CA ARG A 20 -0.69 -4.87 5.88
C ARG A 20 -0.72 -3.68 4.94
N MET A 21 -1.35 -2.60 5.39
CA MET A 21 -1.41 -1.36 4.64
C MET A 21 -1.52 -0.17 5.59
N GLY A 22 -1.21 1.00 5.07
CA GLY A 22 -1.39 2.23 5.81
C GLY A 22 -0.78 3.42 5.09
N TYR A 23 -0.93 4.56 5.72
CA TYR A 23 -0.37 5.81 5.20
C TYR A 23 0.17 6.66 6.34
N CYS A 24 1.12 7.50 6.00
CA CYS A 24 1.62 8.54 6.87
C CYS A 24 1.89 9.81 6.06
N TYR A 25 1.87 10.94 6.72
CA TYR A 25 2.03 12.21 6.04
C TYR A 25 2.64 13.29 6.93
N THR A 26 3.27 14.24 6.28
CA THR A 26 3.71 15.53 6.80
C THR A 26 2.81 16.63 6.24
N ARG A 27 3.20 17.90 6.44
CA ARG A 27 2.49 19.03 5.82
C ARG A 27 2.46 18.96 4.29
N ASP A 28 3.57 18.55 3.65
CA ASP A 28 3.77 18.71 2.21
C ASP A 28 4.03 17.39 1.45
N ALA A 29 4.12 16.26 2.15
CA ALA A 29 4.30 14.94 1.57
C ALA A 29 3.43 13.88 2.25
N GLY A 30 2.97 12.86 1.50
CA GLY A 30 2.26 11.69 1.99
C GLY A 30 2.86 10.41 1.43
N LEU A 31 3.00 9.39 2.28
CA LEU A 31 3.38 8.03 1.91
C LEU A 31 2.17 7.12 2.10
N PHE A 32 1.84 6.34 1.09
CA PHE A 32 0.79 5.32 1.07
C PHE A 32 1.44 3.99 0.71
N ALA A 33 1.20 2.94 1.46
CA ALA A 33 1.87 1.66 1.22
C ALA A 33 0.97 0.48 1.56
N LEU A 34 1.19 -0.63 0.85
CA LEU A 34 0.56 -1.92 1.06
C LEU A 34 1.59 -3.01 0.83
N ALA A 35 1.57 -4.01 1.69
CA ALA A 35 2.42 -5.19 1.65
C ALA A 35 1.56 -6.43 1.85
N ASP A 36 1.75 -7.43 1.00
CA ASP A 36 1.05 -8.72 1.01
C ASP A 36 2.06 -9.79 1.46
N GLY A 37 1.81 -10.36 2.64
CA GLY A 37 2.65 -11.39 3.23
C GLY A 37 2.46 -12.72 2.52
N MET A 38 3.56 -13.33 2.06
CA MET A 38 3.49 -14.54 1.24
C MET A 38 3.19 -15.78 2.08
N GLY A 39 1.96 -16.30 1.95
CA GLY A 39 1.58 -17.61 2.45
C GLY A 39 2.50 -18.73 1.92
N GLY A 40 2.75 -19.74 2.75
CA GLY A 40 3.69 -20.84 2.42
C GLY A 40 5.13 -20.57 2.84
N HIS A 41 5.44 -19.37 3.30
CA HIS A 41 6.66 -18.98 4.03
C HIS A 41 6.31 -18.69 5.50
N PRO A 42 7.29 -18.78 6.43
CA PRO A 42 7.02 -18.48 7.83
C PRO A 42 6.67 -17.00 8.02
N GLU A 43 5.72 -16.72 8.90
CA GLU A 43 5.46 -15.37 9.43
C GLU A 43 5.23 -14.28 8.35
N GLY A 44 4.37 -14.54 7.35
CA GLY A 44 4.04 -13.58 6.28
C GLY A 44 3.49 -12.27 6.83
N GLU A 45 2.66 -12.33 7.89
CA GLU A 45 2.12 -11.18 8.60
C GLU A 45 3.21 -10.31 9.26
N VAL A 46 4.29 -10.95 9.74
CA VAL A 46 5.45 -10.23 10.30
C VAL A 46 6.26 -9.57 9.18
N ALA A 47 6.38 -10.24 8.03
CA ALA A 47 7.10 -9.70 6.88
C ALA A 47 6.44 -8.41 6.36
N SER A 48 5.14 -8.45 6.13
CA SER A 48 4.37 -7.27 5.66
C SER A 48 4.42 -6.13 6.68
N GLN A 49 4.29 -6.46 7.98
CA GLN A 49 4.38 -5.46 9.06
C GLN A 49 5.76 -4.80 9.13
N LEU A 50 6.84 -5.56 9.13
CA LEU A 50 8.22 -5.04 9.19
C LEU A 50 8.55 -4.16 7.98
N ALA A 51 8.10 -4.55 6.79
CA ALA A 51 8.30 -3.77 5.58
C ALA A 51 7.64 -2.40 5.71
N LEU A 52 6.36 -2.34 6.11
CA LEU A 52 5.65 -1.06 6.27
C LEU A 52 6.22 -0.19 7.38
N GLN A 53 6.56 -0.78 8.53
CA GLN A 53 7.15 -0.06 9.65
C GLN A 53 8.49 0.56 9.26
N THR A 54 9.31 -0.16 8.49
CA THR A 54 10.59 0.35 8.00
C THR A 54 10.38 1.56 7.08
N LEU A 55 9.42 1.47 6.12
CA LEU A 55 9.10 2.58 5.24
C LEU A 55 8.61 3.81 6.01
N ALA A 56 7.68 3.62 6.96
CA ALA A 56 7.12 4.71 7.75
C ALA A 56 8.17 5.40 8.63
N ALA A 57 9.06 4.62 9.28
CA ALA A 57 10.13 5.17 10.11
C ALA A 57 11.13 6.00 9.28
N LEU A 58 11.49 5.52 8.09
CA LEU A 58 12.37 6.24 7.19
C LEU A 58 11.69 7.51 6.65
N PHE A 59 10.39 7.44 6.32
CA PHE A 59 9.64 8.60 5.88
C PHE A 59 9.54 9.66 6.99
N GLN A 60 9.27 9.27 8.22
CA GLN A 60 9.25 10.18 9.38
C GLN A 60 10.60 10.86 9.61
N ARG A 61 11.69 10.13 9.38
CA ARG A 61 13.05 10.66 9.51
C ARG A 61 13.38 11.68 8.43
N ASP A 62 13.03 11.39 7.17
CA ASP A 62 13.58 12.07 5.99
C ASP A 62 12.64 13.15 5.40
N ALA A 63 11.32 13.00 5.55
CA ALA A 63 10.33 13.96 5.04
C ALA A 63 10.12 15.15 6.02
N LYS A 64 10.92 16.19 5.86
CA LYS A 64 10.90 17.41 6.74
C LYS A 64 10.78 18.70 5.95
N PRO A 65 9.59 19.14 5.57
CA PRO A 65 8.32 18.42 5.42
C PRO A 65 8.21 17.65 4.10
N THR A 66 9.25 17.69 3.28
CA THR A 66 9.34 17.05 1.96
C THR A 66 10.56 16.14 1.87
N LEU A 67 10.52 15.22 0.91
CA LEU A 67 11.65 14.39 0.52
C LEU A 67 12.45 15.12 -0.58
N PRO A 68 13.79 15.19 -0.48
CA PRO A 68 14.62 15.76 -1.56
C PRO A 68 14.48 15.00 -2.89
N ASP A 69 14.38 13.68 -2.84
CA ASP A 69 14.23 12.78 -4.00
C ASP A 69 13.27 11.64 -3.63
N PRO A 70 11.97 11.74 -3.97
CA PRO A 70 10.98 10.70 -3.66
C PRO A 70 11.25 9.34 -4.31
N ILE A 71 11.81 9.31 -5.52
CA ILE A 71 12.14 8.06 -6.22
C ILE A 71 13.26 7.32 -5.50
N ARG A 72 14.34 8.02 -5.21
CA ARG A 72 15.46 7.45 -4.47
C ARG A 72 15.04 6.99 -3.08
N PHE A 73 14.23 7.81 -2.38
CA PHE A 73 13.68 7.44 -1.09
C PHE A 73 12.90 6.12 -1.15
N LEU A 74 11.96 5.98 -2.09
CA LEU A 74 11.16 4.77 -2.25
C LEU A 74 12.01 3.54 -2.51
N HIS A 75 12.97 3.64 -3.44
CA HIS A 75 13.90 2.55 -3.74
C HIS A 75 14.70 2.14 -2.50
N ASP A 76 15.34 3.11 -1.83
CA ASP A 76 16.22 2.85 -0.70
C ASP A 76 15.44 2.35 0.53
N ALA A 77 14.22 2.86 0.76
CA ALA A 77 13.35 2.43 1.84
C ALA A 77 12.83 0.98 1.64
N ILE A 78 12.45 0.62 0.42
CA ILE A 78 12.06 -0.76 0.09
C ILE A 78 13.25 -1.72 0.25
N LEU A 79 14.44 -1.33 -0.19
CA LEU A 79 15.65 -2.10 -0.01
C LEU A 79 16.00 -2.26 1.47
N ALA A 80 15.81 -1.21 2.29
CA ALA A 80 16.00 -1.29 3.73
C ALA A 80 15.00 -2.26 4.39
N GLY A 81 13.72 -2.27 3.95
CA GLY A 81 12.73 -3.25 4.38
C GLY A 81 13.16 -4.69 4.08
N HIS A 82 13.66 -4.94 2.87
CA HIS A 82 14.22 -6.25 2.50
C HIS A 82 15.37 -6.66 3.44
N GLN A 83 16.32 -5.77 3.69
CA GLN A 83 17.43 -6.04 4.60
C GLN A 83 16.98 -6.30 6.04
N GLN A 84 15.91 -5.61 6.48
CA GLN A 84 15.35 -5.81 7.81
C GLN A 84 14.73 -7.21 7.96
N LEU A 85 14.08 -7.75 6.93
CA LEU A 85 13.57 -9.12 6.91
C LEU A 85 14.68 -10.16 7.01
N LEU A 86 15.78 -9.98 6.28
CA LEU A 86 16.95 -10.88 6.37
C LEU A 86 17.58 -10.86 7.78
N ARG A 87 17.68 -9.67 8.39
CA ARG A 87 18.17 -9.53 9.77
C ARG A 87 17.23 -10.22 10.77
N TYR A 88 15.93 -10.02 10.63
CA TYR A 88 14.92 -10.67 11.47
C TYR A 88 15.04 -12.18 11.42
N ALA A 89 15.11 -12.78 10.23
CA ALA A 89 15.29 -14.22 10.08
C ALA A 89 16.57 -14.72 10.76
N THR A 90 17.67 -14.00 10.61
CA THR A 90 18.96 -14.33 11.27
C THR A 90 18.83 -14.26 12.79
N GLN A 91 18.23 -13.19 13.33
CA GLN A 91 18.07 -13.00 14.78
C GLN A 91 17.16 -14.05 15.43
N LYS A 92 16.12 -14.46 14.71
CA LYS A 92 15.18 -15.51 15.15
C LYS A 92 15.64 -16.92 14.81
N SER A 93 16.79 -17.08 14.14
CA SER A 93 17.32 -18.38 13.69
C SER A 93 16.32 -19.16 12.83
N LEU A 94 15.55 -18.45 11.98
CA LEU A 94 14.58 -19.07 11.08
C LEU A 94 15.30 -19.83 9.97
N VAL A 95 14.73 -20.97 9.56
CA VAL A 95 15.27 -21.78 8.45
C VAL A 95 15.03 -21.08 7.10
N ASP A 96 13.90 -20.39 6.95
CA ASP A 96 13.56 -19.58 5.77
C ASP A 96 13.18 -18.17 6.21
N THR A 97 13.42 -17.19 5.34
CA THR A 97 13.11 -15.79 5.62
C THR A 97 11.64 -15.50 5.34
N PRO A 98 10.94 -14.80 6.24
CA PRO A 98 9.60 -14.29 5.97
C PRO A 98 9.60 -13.40 4.73
N ARG A 99 8.57 -13.54 3.89
CA ARG A 99 8.50 -12.87 2.58
C ARG A 99 7.24 -12.05 2.44
N THR A 100 7.35 -10.97 1.68
CA THR A 100 6.22 -10.09 1.38
C THR A 100 6.43 -9.39 0.05
N THR A 101 5.35 -9.03 -0.60
CA THR A 101 5.35 -8.01 -1.65
C THR A 101 5.40 -6.62 -1.02
N ILE A 102 5.56 -5.59 -1.82
CA ILE A 102 5.40 -4.19 -1.42
C ILE A 102 4.99 -3.34 -2.61
N VAL A 103 4.04 -2.46 -2.41
CA VAL A 103 3.76 -1.32 -3.28
C VAL A 103 3.65 -0.07 -2.42
N ALA A 104 4.38 0.97 -2.78
CA ALA A 104 4.43 2.21 -2.02
C ALA A 104 4.40 3.43 -2.95
N CYS A 105 3.67 4.46 -2.54
CA CYS A 105 3.50 5.70 -3.27
C CYS A 105 3.78 6.90 -2.37
N VAL A 106 4.63 7.81 -2.85
CA VAL A 106 4.78 9.14 -2.28
C VAL A 106 4.01 10.15 -3.13
N VAL A 107 3.18 10.96 -2.48
CA VAL A 107 2.57 12.14 -3.09
C VAL A 107 3.18 13.37 -2.45
N GLN A 108 3.79 14.22 -3.27
CA GLN A 108 4.47 15.43 -2.82
C GLN A 108 4.24 16.56 -3.82
N GLY A 109 3.84 17.73 -3.31
CA GLY A 109 3.37 18.81 -4.16
C GLY A 109 2.11 18.37 -4.92
N ASN A 110 2.19 18.37 -6.25
CA ASN A 110 1.13 17.87 -7.14
C ASN A 110 1.59 16.67 -7.98
N ALA A 111 2.52 15.87 -7.50
CA ALA A 111 3.07 14.73 -8.20
C ALA A 111 3.04 13.45 -7.35
N ALA A 112 2.75 12.34 -8.00
CA ALA A 112 2.84 10.99 -7.45
C ALA A 112 4.11 10.30 -7.95
N TYR A 113 4.73 9.56 -7.04
CA TYR A 113 5.91 8.72 -7.27
C TYR A 113 5.63 7.38 -6.62
N TRP A 114 5.92 6.28 -7.28
CA TRP A 114 5.74 4.97 -6.64
C TRP A 114 6.85 4.00 -6.96
N ALA A 115 6.94 3.00 -6.12
CA ALA A 115 7.82 1.85 -6.31
C ALA A 115 7.11 0.59 -5.85
N HIS A 116 7.48 -0.55 -6.44
CA HIS A 116 6.95 -1.84 -6.03
C HIS A 116 7.96 -2.97 -6.21
N CYS A 117 7.73 -4.06 -5.48
CA CYS A 117 8.39 -5.36 -5.61
C CYS A 117 7.36 -6.45 -5.34
N GLY A 118 7.08 -7.29 -6.32
CA GLY A 118 6.03 -8.31 -6.28
C GLY A 118 4.85 -7.97 -7.19
N ASP A 119 3.66 -8.41 -6.84
CA ASP A 119 2.43 -8.32 -7.63
C ASP A 119 1.29 -7.57 -6.93
N SER A 120 1.52 -6.99 -5.76
CA SER A 120 0.63 -5.95 -5.24
C SER A 120 0.64 -4.76 -6.18
N ARG A 121 -0.55 -4.24 -6.49
CA ARG A 121 -0.70 -3.27 -7.57
C ARG A 121 -1.03 -1.87 -7.07
N LEU A 122 -0.56 -0.87 -7.81
CA LEU A 122 -1.02 0.51 -7.77
C LEU A 122 -1.69 0.86 -9.09
N TYR A 123 -2.85 1.49 -8.99
CA TYR A 123 -3.60 2.07 -10.11
C TYR A 123 -3.67 3.58 -9.92
N MET A 124 -3.38 4.34 -10.97
CA MET A 124 -3.67 5.77 -11.05
C MET A 124 -4.83 5.99 -12.01
N LEU A 125 -5.91 6.58 -11.51
CA LEU A 125 -7.17 6.75 -12.21
C LEU A 125 -7.49 8.24 -12.34
N ARG A 126 -7.97 8.64 -13.53
CA ARG A 126 -8.44 9.99 -13.83
C ARG A 126 -9.81 9.90 -14.49
N GLY A 127 -10.88 10.18 -13.72
CA GLY A 127 -12.23 9.84 -14.13
C GLY A 127 -12.34 8.36 -14.48
N GLU A 128 -12.87 8.03 -15.65
CA GLU A 128 -13.03 6.64 -16.14
C GLU A 128 -11.77 6.08 -16.83
N LYS A 129 -10.63 6.77 -16.76
CA LYS A 129 -9.40 6.34 -17.44
C LYS A 129 -8.38 5.80 -16.46
N LEU A 130 -7.84 4.62 -16.77
CA LEU A 130 -6.63 4.11 -16.17
C LEU A 130 -5.43 4.86 -16.77
N VAL A 131 -4.80 5.73 -15.98
CA VAL A 131 -3.65 6.54 -16.40
C VAL A 131 -2.38 5.71 -16.37
N ALA A 132 -2.18 4.96 -15.29
CA ALA A 132 -1.03 4.09 -15.11
C ALA A 132 -1.34 2.97 -14.09
N ARG A 133 -0.62 1.86 -14.21
CA ARG A 133 -0.67 0.71 -13.29
C ARG A 133 0.73 0.11 -13.17
N THR A 134 1.06 -0.44 -12.01
CA THR A 134 2.25 -1.27 -11.83
C THR A 134 2.17 -2.55 -12.68
N ARG A 135 3.31 -3.11 -13.04
CA ARG A 135 3.41 -4.42 -13.71
C ARG A 135 3.86 -5.46 -12.71
N ASP A 136 3.16 -6.59 -12.67
CA ASP A 136 3.47 -7.66 -11.71
C ASP A 136 4.86 -8.26 -11.95
N HIS A 137 5.61 -8.49 -10.90
CA HIS A 137 6.86 -9.23 -10.95
C HIS A 137 6.59 -10.75 -10.91
N SER A 138 5.70 -11.22 -11.78
CA SER A 138 5.34 -12.62 -11.92
C SER A 138 5.84 -13.19 -13.25
N TYR A 139 6.11 -14.51 -13.27
CA TYR A 139 6.49 -15.18 -14.51
C TYR A 139 5.39 -15.17 -15.56
N SER A 140 4.11 -15.12 -15.13
CA SER A 140 2.97 -15.01 -16.03
C SER A 140 2.91 -13.67 -16.76
N GLU A 141 3.16 -12.55 -16.07
CA GLU A 141 3.22 -11.21 -16.66
C GLU A 141 4.40 -11.09 -17.61
N LEU A 142 5.57 -11.66 -17.22
CA LEU A 142 6.75 -11.72 -18.08
C LEU A 142 6.46 -12.51 -19.36
N GLN A 143 5.80 -13.66 -19.24
CA GLN A 143 5.38 -14.48 -20.37
C GLN A 143 4.42 -13.75 -21.31
N GLN A 144 3.42 -13.03 -20.77
CA GLN A 144 2.49 -12.24 -21.58
C GLN A 144 3.22 -11.16 -22.39
N THR A 145 4.17 -10.50 -21.78
CA THR A 145 4.99 -9.48 -22.46
C THR A 145 5.86 -10.11 -23.56
N MET A 146 6.48 -11.26 -23.31
CA MET A 146 7.32 -11.96 -24.27
C MET A 146 6.51 -12.68 -25.38
N SER A 147 5.32 -13.19 -25.08
CA SER A 147 4.48 -13.89 -26.04
C SER A 147 3.92 -12.98 -27.14
N GLN A 148 3.97 -11.66 -26.96
CA GLN A 148 3.71 -10.70 -28.02
C GLN A 148 4.81 -10.71 -29.10
N VAL A 149 5.99 -11.28 -28.78
CA VAL A 149 7.16 -11.32 -29.66
C VAL A 149 7.51 -12.75 -30.08
N VAL A 150 7.32 -13.72 -29.17
CA VAL A 150 7.65 -15.15 -29.38
C VAL A 150 6.52 -16.03 -28.85
N PRO A 151 5.94 -16.95 -29.67
CA PRO A 151 4.96 -17.93 -29.18
C PRO A 151 5.60 -18.83 -28.10
N MET A 152 5.11 -18.79 -26.87
CA MET A 152 5.57 -19.65 -25.79
C MET A 152 4.50 -20.69 -25.46
N GLY A 153 4.93 -21.93 -25.11
CA GLY A 153 4.05 -23.09 -24.95
C GLY A 153 3.19 -23.07 -23.69
N GLU A 154 3.67 -23.54 -22.55
CA GLU A 154 2.88 -23.67 -21.32
C GLU A 154 2.70 -22.34 -20.59
N LYS A 155 1.49 -22.14 -20.00
CA LYS A 155 1.22 -20.96 -19.18
C LYS A 155 1.82 -21.17 -17.78
N PHE A 156 2.60 -20.20 -17.33
CA PHE A 156 3.09 -20.16 -15.95
C PHE A 156 1.93 -19.87 -14.96
N ASN A 157 2.07 -20.41 -13.76
CA ASN A 157 1.17 -20.04 -12.67
C ASN A 157 1.36 -18.55 -12.32
N ARG A 158 0.27 -17.79 -12.27
CA ARG A 158 0.28 -16.35 -12.00
C ARG A 158 0.85 -16.00 -10.62
N ASN A 159 0.74 -16.91 -9.66
CA ASN A 159 1.18 -16.71 -8.28
C ASN A 159 2.69 -16.96 -8.08
N VAL A 160 3.44 -17.29 -9.14
CA VAL A 160 4.89 -17.49 -9.05
C VAL A 160 5.60 -16.19 -9.36
N LEU A 161 6.08 -15.55 -8.30
CA LEU A 161 6.85 -14.31 -8.38
C LEU A 161 8.33 -14.60 -8.65
N PHE A 162 9.00 -13.78 -9.45
CA PHE A 162 10.44 -13.86 -9.64
C PHE A 162 11.22 -12.96 -8.66
N THR A 163 10.54 -12.08 -7.93
CA THR A 163 11.12 -11.23 -6.89
C THR A 163 10.09 -10.85 -5.84
N CYS A 164 10.53 -10.78 -4.58
CA CYS A 164 9.79 -10.28 -3.42
C CYS A 164 10.79 -9.85 -2.34
N LEU A 165 10.32 -9.15 -1.32
CA LEU A 165 11.13 -8.83 -0.14
C LEU A 165 11.36 -10.09 0.70
N GLY A 166 12.52 -10.21 1.34
CA GLY A 166 12.90 -11.39 2.12
C GLY A 166 13.48 -12.54 1.29
N SER A 167 13.46 -12.47 -0.05
CA SER A 167 14.14 -13.46 -0.89
C SER A 167 15.66 -13.44 -0.70
N PRO A 168 16.39 -14.54 -0.96
CA PRO A 168 17.86 -14.57 -0.78
C PRO A 168 18.61 -13.59 -1.68
N GLY A 169 18.06 -13.28 -2.85
CA GLY A 169 18.68 -12.37 -3.83
C GLY A 169 18.29 -10.91 -3.63
N LYS A 170 19.00 -10.00 -4.27
CA LYS A 170 18.63 -8.59 -4.31
C LYS A 170 17.26 -8.43 -4.98
N PRO A 171 16.28 -7.75 -4.34
CA PRO A 171 14.97 -7.57 -4.97
C PRO A 171 15.04 -6.66 -6.19
N VAL A 172 14.23 -6.97 -7.18
CA VAL A 172 13.96 -6.07 -8.31
C VAL A 172 12.92 -5.07 -7.82
N ILE A 173 13.24 -3.79 -7.92
CA ILE A 173 12.36 -2.69 -7.48
C ILE A 173 12.12 -1.79 -8.67
N ASP A 174 10.89 -1.77 -9.16
CA ASP A 174 10.47 -0.87 -10.22
C ASP A 174 10.01 0.45 -9.61
N THR A 175 10.41 1.55 -10.24
CA THR A 175 10.08 2.91 -9.81
C THR A 175 9.47 3.70 -10.95
N VAL A 176 8.47 4.54 -10.65
CA VAL A 176 7.80 5.41 -11.61
C VAL A 176 7.56 6.78 -10.97
N GLY A 177 7.70 7.83 -11.77
CA GLY A 177 7.39 9.22 -11.38
C GLY A 177 8.44 10.21 -11.90
N PRO A 178 8.15 11.51 -11.81
CA PRO A 178 6.91 12.11 -11.33
C PRO A 178 5.75 11.95 -12.32
N LEU A 179 4.55 11.64 -11.82
CA LEU A 179 3.31 11.75 -12.56
C LEU A 179 2.47 12.89 -11.96
N LEU A 180 2.17 13.88 -12.78
CA LEU A 180 1.39 15.04 -12.34
C LEU A 180 -0.06 14.64 -12.03
N MET A 181 -0.50 14.98 -10.82
CA MET A 181 -1.85 14.76 -10.34
C MET A 181 -2.74 15.96 -10.63
N GLN A 182 -3.99 15.67 -10.93
CA GLN A 182 -5.08 16.63 -11.09
C GLN A 182 -6.12 16.41 -9.99
N THR A 183 -6.86 17.45 -9.64
CA THR A 183 -7.99 17.33 -8.71
C THR A 183 -8.95 16.24 -9.17
N GLY A 184 -9.34 15.35 -8.25
CA GLY A 184 -10.19 14.21 -8.53
C GLY A 184 -9.45 12.95 -8.98
N ASP A 185 -8.12 13.03 -9.23
CA ASP A 185 -7.33 11.81 -9.48
C ASP A 185 -7.37 10.89 -8.27
N ARG A 186 -7.40 9.59 -8.54
CA ARG A 186 -7.44 8.55 -7.51
C ARG A 186 -6.25 7.62 -7.66
N LEU A 187 -5.65 7.29 -6.54
CA LEU A 187 -4.68 6.21 -6.43
C LEU A 187 -5.33 5.07 -5.66
N LEU A 188 -5.17 3.85 -6.15
CA LEU A 188 -5.64 2.64 -5.48
C LEU A 188 -4.49 1.66 -5.38
N LEU A 189 -4.13 1.26 -4.16
CA LEU A 189 -3.18 0.21 -3.86
C LEU A 189 -3.96 -1.03 -3.41
N CYS A 190 -3.59 -2.21 -3.90
CA CYS A 190 -4.28 -3.44 -3.50
C CYS A 190 -3.38 -4.67 -3.55
N SER A 191 -3.73 -5.69 -2.74
CA SER A 191 -3.17 -7.04 -2.83
C SER A 191 -3.80 -7.83 -3.98
N ASP A 192 -3.25 -9.01 -4.27
CA ASP A 192 -3.69 -9.90 -5.34
C ASP A 192 -5.11 -10.44 -5.14
N GLY A 193 -5.60 -10.49 -3.91
CA GLY A 193 -6.98 -10.89 -3.61
C GLY A 193 -8.03 -10.01 -4.29
N LEU A 194 -7.73 -8.73 -4.53
CA LEU A 194 -8.60 -7.86 -5.31
C LEU A 194 -8.46 -8.15 -6.81
N TRP A 195 -7.31 -7.85 -7.40
CA TRP A 195 -7.13 -7.88 -8.85
C TRP A 195 -7.14 -9.29 -9.45
N GLY A 196 -6.90 -10.30 -8.62
CA GLY A 196 -7.00 -11.70 -9.00
C GLY A 196 -8.43 -12.16 -9.25
N THR A 197 -9.41 -11.45 -8.72
CA THR A 197 -10.84 -11.79 -8.78
C THR A 197 -11.70 -10.71 -9.44
N VAL A 198 -11.21 -9.47 -9.51
CA VAL A 198 -11.88 -8.32 -10.14
C VAL A 198 -11.00 -7.77 -11.26
N THR A 199 -11.57 -7.55 -12.44
CA THR A 199 -10.81 -7.08 -13.61
C THR A 199 -10.42 -5.61 -13.48
N ASP A 200 -9.31 -5.19 -14.14
CA ASP A 200 -8.89 -3.78 -14.20
C ASP A 200 -10.00 -2.86 -14.71
N ALA A 201 -10.80 -3.33 -15.67
CA ALA A 201 -11.95 -2.56 -16.21
C ALA A 201 -13.04 -2.36 -15.15
N SER A 202 -13.36 -3.40 -14.36
CA SER A 202 -14.33 -3.31 -13.25
C SER A 202 -13.83 -2.39 -12.15
N ILE A 203 -12.54 -2.51 -11.75
CA ILE A 203 -11.90 -1.62 -10.76
C ILE A 203 -11.99 -0.17 -11.23
N THR A 204 -11.62 0.11 -12.48
CA THR A 204 -11.63 1.47 -13.05
C THR A 204 -13.04 2.04 -13.07
N SER A 205 -14.01 1.26 -13.56
CA SER A 205 -15.40 1.68 -13.65
C SER A 205 -16.00 1.98 -12.27
N GLU A 206 -15.81 1.09 -11.30
CA GLU A 206 -16.35 1.27 -9.95
C GLU A 206 -15.71 2.48 -9.25
N MET A 207 -14.40 2.62 -9.35
CA MET A 207 -13.68 3.78 -8.80
C MET A 207 -14.07 5.10 -9.45
N ALA A 208 -14.62 5.11 -10.68
CA ALA A 208 -15.05 6.33 -11.34
C ALA A 208 -16.49 6.76 -10.96
N ARG A 209 -17.34 5.80 -10.58
CA ARG A 209 -18.79 6.03 -10.44
C ARG A 209 -19.20 6.66 -9.11
N GLN A 210 -18.49 6.39 -8.04
CA GLN A 210 -18.89 6.80 -6.69
C GLN A 210 -17.65 7.29 -5.89
N PRO A 211 -17.86 7.96 -4.74
CA PRO A 211 -16.78 8.31 -3.80
C PRO A 211 -15.98 7.08 -3.38
N ILE A 212 -14.71 7.26 -3.02
CA ILE A 212 -13.84 6.15 -2.60
C ILE A 212 -14.37 5.44 -1.34
N SER A 213 -15.13 6.13 -0.49
CA SER A 213 -15.82 5.55 0.69
C SER A 213 -16.84 4.48 0.34
N ASP A 214 -17.39 4.52 -0.86
CA ASP A 214 -18.44 3.60 -1.33
C ASP A 214 -17.84 2.60 -2.34
N SER A 215 -16.97 3.05 -3.24
CA SER A 215 -16.34 2.20 -4.25
C SER A 215 -15.43 1.13 -3.62
N VAL A 216 -14.63 1.49 -2.61
CA VAL A 216 -13.67 0.55 -2.01
C VAL A 216 -14.37 -0.62 -1.32
N PRO A 217 -15.36 -0.41 -0.43
CA PRO A 217 -16.14 -1.51 0.13
C PRO A 217 -16.79 -2.41 -0.94
N GLU A 218 -17.41 -1.81 -1.98
CA GLU A 218 -18.06 -2.58 -3.04
C GLU A 218 -17.06 -3.45 -3.82
N LEU A 219 -15.88 -2.92 -4.14
CA LEU A 219 -14.81 -3.69 -4.79
C LEU A 219 -14.34 -4.87 -3.92
N VAL A 220 -14.18 -4.65 -2.62
CA VAL A 220 -13.78 -5.70 -1.67
C VAL A 220 -14.86 -6.77 -1.57
N GLU A 221 -16.14 -6.38 -1.42
CA GLU A 221 -17.25 -7.33 -1.39
C GLU A 221 -17.41 -8.10 -2.70
N GLN A 222 -17.17 -7.44 -3.85
CA GLN A 222 -17.13 -8.11 -5.15
C GLN A 222 -15.99 -9.14 -5.21
N ALA A 223 -14.81 -8.80 -4.72
CA ALA A 223 -13.67 -9.72 -4.67
C ALA A 223 -13.98 -10.95 -3.81
N LEU A 224 -14.54 -10.74 -2.62
CA LEU A 224 -14.94 -11.83 -1.72
C LEU A 224 -16.00 -12.75 -2.35
N ARG A 225 -17.01 -12.16 -3.01
CA ARG A 225 -18.03 -12.96 -3.73
C ARG A 225 -17.41 -13.79 -4.86
N ASN A 226 -16.53 -13.19 -5.65
CA ASN A 226 -15.91 -13.86 -6.80
C ASN A 226 -14.91 -14.95 -6.37
N GLY A 227 -14.14 -14.70 -5.30
CA GLY A 227 -13.17 -15.66 -4.75
C GLY A 227 -13.81 -16.79 -3.93
N GLY A 228 -14.99 -16.55 -3.35
CA GLY A 228 -15.73 -17.50 -2.54
C GLY A 228 -14.93 -18.00 -1.32
N VAL A 229 -15.14 -19.26 -0.93
CA VAL A 229 -14.51 -19.85 0.26
C VAL A 229 -12.98 -19.99 0.19
N LYS A 230 -12.40 -19.82 -0.98
CA LYS A 230 -10.93 -19.85 -1.20
C LYS A 230 -10.37 -18.48 -1.52
N CYS A 231 -11.15 -17.41 -1.30
CA CYS A 231 -10.70 -16.06 -1.52
C CYS A 231 -9.44 -15.77 -0.69
N ASP A 232 -8.48 -15.08 -1.28
CA ASP A 232 -7.29 -14.64 -0.57
C ASP A 232 -7.59 -13.48 0.39
N ASN A 233 -6.60 -13.02 1.12
CA ASN A 233 -6.68 -11.75 1.81
C ASN A 233 -6.95 -10.64 0.78
N VAL A 234 -7.89 -9.77 1.06
CA VAL A 234 -8.28 -8.67 0.17
C VAL A 234 -8.04 -7.36 0.88
N SER A 235 -7.02 -6.65 0.47
CA SER A 235 -6.67 -5.35 1.05
C SER A 235 -6.63 -4.28 -0.03
N VAL A 236 -7.26 -3.15 0.27
CA VAL A 236 -7.38 -2.00 -0.62
C VAL A 236 -7.18 -0.72 0.16
N LEU A 237 -6.27 0.12 -0.31
CA LEU A 237 -6.08 1.48 0.15
C LEU A 237 -6.28 2.42 -1.03
N ALA A 238 -7.27 3.30 -0.95
CA ALA A 238 -7.53 4.31 -1.97
C ALA A 238 -7.31 5.72 -1.43
N MET A 239 -6.73 6.58 -2.26
CA MET A 239 -6.57 8.00 -2.00
C MET A 239 -7.17 8.80 -3.16
N GLN A 240 -7.88 9.86 -2.86
CA GLN A 240 -8.37 10.83 -3.83
C GLN A 240 -7.70 12.18 -3.58
N TRP A 241 -7.15 12.77 -4.63
CA TRP A 241 -6.54 14.09 -4.59
C TRP A 241 -7.61 15.16 -4.66
N GLU A 242 -7.68 16.01 -3.63
CA GLU A 242 -8.72 17.02 -3.46
C GLU A 242 -8.21 18.43 -3.80
N SER A 243 -9.11 19.30 -4.24
CA SER A 243 -8.78 20.72 -4.32
C SER A 243 -8.88 21.40 -2.95
N ALA A 244 -8.19 22.54 -2.81
CA ALA A 244 -8.29 23.36 -1.62
C ALA A 244 -9.73 23.88 -1.36
N ASP A 245 -10.53 24.02 -2.43
CA ASP A 245 -11.89 24.57 -2.39
C ASP A 245 -12.97 23.54 -2.07
N ASN A 246 -12.65 22.24 -2.15
CA ASN A 246 -13.61 21.20 -1.81
C ASN A 246 -13.86 21.17 -0.31
N ARG A 247 -15.13 21.32 0.10
CA ARG A 247 -15.59 21.34 1.50
C ARG A 247 -15.96 19.95 2.03
N ASP A 248 -15.52 18.88 1.38
CA ASP A 248 -15.75 17.54 1.90
C ASP A 248 -15.13 17.39 3.30
N THR A 249 -15.97 17.07 4.29
CA THR A 249 -15.57 16.94 5.69
C THR A 249 -14.70 15.72 5.95
N ALA A 250 -14.70 14.74 5.03
CA ALA A 250 -13.86 13.55 5.10
C ALA A 250 -12.43 13.77 4.57
N ALA A 251 -12.17 14.89 3.87
CA ALA A 251 -10.86 15.18 3.32
C ALA A 251 -9.86 15.59 4.40
N ILE A 252 -8.67 14.99 4.37
CA ILE A 252 -7.52 15.35 5.20
C ILE A 252 -6.87 16.60 4.61
N SER A 253 -6.78 17.68 5.41
CA SER A 253 -6.04 18.90 5.03
C SER A 253 -4.79 19.02 5.89
N THR A 254 -3.63 19.04 5.26
CA THR A 254 -2.33 19.15 5.96
C THR A 254 -1.80 20.57 6.08
N GLN A 255 -2.51 21.56 5.51
CA GLN A 255 -2.04 22.96 5.47
C GLN A 255 -1.84 23.62 6.84
N GLN A 256 -2.54 23.12 7.87
CA GLN A 256 -2.44 23.64 9.24
C GLN A 256 -1.42 22.89 10.11
N LEU A 257 -0.77 21.87 9.57
CA LEU A 257 0.27 21.12 10.28
C LEU A 257 1.55 21.94 10.35
N GLY A 258 2.19 21.96 11.53
CA GLY A 258 3.53 22.49 11.68
C GLY A 258 4.55 21.68 10.84
N GLU A 259 5.73 22.28 10.59
CA GLU A 259 6.77 21.64 9.74
C GLU A 259 7.30 20.31 10.30
N GLU A 260 7.22 20.13 11.62
CA GLU A 260 7.69 18.93 12.32
C GLU A 260 6.58 17.91 12.64
N VAL A 261 5.32 18.20 12.25
CA VAL A 261 4.20 17.31 12.56
C VAL A 261 4.15 16.17 11.56
N PHE A 262 4.17 14.95 12.10
CA PHE A 262 4.03 13.68 11.38
C PHE A 262 2.78 12.96 11.89
N ALA A 263 1.97 12.40 11.00
CA ALA A 263 0.84 11.57 11.33
C ALA A 263 0.94 10.23 10.57
N SER A 264 0.57 9.14 11.22
CA SER A 264 0.68 7.78 10.67
C SER A 264 -0.45 6.90 11.15
N THR A 265 -0.96 6.06 10.25
CA THR A 265 -1.80 4.90 10.58
C THR A 265 -0.96 3.62 10.68
N ILE A 266 0.32 3.66 10.28
CA ILE A 266 1.25 2.55 10.41
C ILE A 266 1.79 2.58 11.83
N GLN A 267 1.57 1.52 12.58
CA GLN A 267 2.06 1.42 13.96
C GLN A 267 3.58 1.44 13.99
N ALA A 268 4.15 2.34 14.80
CA ALA A 268 5.58 2.33 15.06
C ALA A 268 5.93 1.12 15.92
N SER A 269 6.84 0.27 15.45
CA SER A 269 7.44 -0.76 16.28
C SER A 269 8.34 -0.08 17.33
N VAL A 270 8.07 -0.32 18.60
CA VAL A 270 9.08 -0.12 19.63
C VAL A 270 10.07 -1.27 19.45
N LEU A 271 11.21 -0.99 18.85
CA LEU A 271 12.31 -1.97 18.72
C LEU A 271 12.62 -2.54 20.11
N GLY A 272 12.15 -3.76 20.39
CA GLY A 272 12.45 -4.48 21.63
C GLY A 272 11.28 -5.13 22.38
N THR A 273 10.05 -4.98 21.94
CA THR A 273 8.90 -5.70 22.52
C THR A 273 8.31 -6.69 21.52
N GLU A 274 7.83 -7.83 22.03
CA GLU A 274 7.22 -8.89 21.25
C GLU A 274 6.11 -8.36 20.32
N PRO A 275 5.93 -8.97 19.13
CA PRO A 275 4.85 -8.56 18.23
C PRO A 275 3.52 -8.71 18.98
N PRO A 276 2.60 -7.73 18.89
CA PRO A 276 1.27 -7.90 19.42
C PRO A 276 0.58 -9.04 18.68
N ASP A 277 0.07 -10.01 19.44
CA ASP A 277 -0.85 -11.02 18.93
C ASP A 277 -2.05 -10.31 18.29
N ASP A 278 -2.45 -10.80 17.12
CA ASP A 278 -3.66 -10.46 16.37
C ASP A 278 -4.20 -9.01 16.53
N LEU A 279 -3.82 -8.15 15.60
CA LEU A 279 -4.51 -6.86 15.45
C LEU A 279 -5.93 -7.12 14.93
N ASP A 280 -6.88 -7.10 15.86
CA ASP A 280 -8.31 -7.14 15.59
C ASP A 280 -8.72 -5.91 14.76
N GLU A 281 -9.65 -6.10 13.84
CA GLU A 281 -10.26 -5.05 13.02
C GLU A 281 -10.75 -3.86 13.88
N ALA A 282 -11.20 -4.13 15.11
CA ALA A 282 -11.58 -3.14 16.11
C ALA A 282 -10.42 -2.27 16.62
N GLU A 283 -9.16 -2.73 16.59
CA GLU A 283 -8.00 -1.93 16.98
C GLU A 283 -7.57 -0.97 15.87
N ILE A 284 -7.67 -1.40 14.63
CA ILE A 284 -7.42 -0.53 13.46
C ILE A 284 -8.45 0.60 13.43
N GLU A 285 -9.74 0.29 13.61
CA GLU A 285 -10.79 1.30 13.68
C GLU A 285 -10.67 2.22 14.91
N ARG A 286 -10.15 1.71 16.02
CA ARG A 286 -9.87 2.51 17.22
C ARG A 286 -8.74 3.49 16.94
N SER A 287 -7.64 3.06 16.34
CA SER A 287 -6.50 3.91 15.97
C SER A 287 -6.91 5.01 14.99
N ILE A 288 -7.73 4.68 13.99
CA ILE A 288 -8.29 5.66 13.05
C ILE A 288 -9.17 6.69 13.78
N ARG A 289 -10.01 6.25 14.72
CA ARG A 289 -10.85 7.16 15.54
C ARG A 289 -10.01 8.08 16.43
N GLU A 290 -8.99 7.54 17.10
CA GLU A 290 -8.09 8.32 17.96
C GLU A 290 -7.32 9.39 17.18
N ILE A 291 -6.85 9.08 15.99
CA ILE A 291 -6.18 10.04 15.10
C ILE A 291 -7.17 11.13 14.67
N ASN A 292 -8.36 10.77 14.24
CA ASN A 292 -9.39 11.74 13.86
C ASN A 292 -9.85 12.62 15.04
N GLU A 293 -9.93 12.06 16.24
CA GLU A 293 -10.22 12.85 17.46
C GLU A 293 -9.07 13.77 17.86
N ALA A 294 -7.81 13.33 17.74
CA ALA A 294 -6.64 14.15 17.99
C ALA A 294 -6.58 15.36 17.04
N ILE A 295 -6.93 15.14 15.77
CA ILE A 295 -7.05 16.21 14.76
C ILE A 295 -8.18 17.18 15.15
N ARG A 296 -9.35 16.69 15.59
CA ARG A 296 -10.46 17.55 16.04
C ARG A 296 -10.12 18.36 17.30
N ARG A 297 -9.44 17.74 18.28
CA ARG A 297 -8.99 18.44 19.51
C ARG A 297 -7.95 19.52 19.24
N SER A 298 -7.06 19.30 18.29
CA SER A 298 -6.07 20.31 17.89
C SER A 298 -6.71 21.50 17.16
N SER A 299 -7.81 21.27 16.43
CA SER A 299 -8.60 22.30 15.75
C SER A 299 -9.45 23.15 16.72
N GLN A 300 -9.90 22.57 17.86
CA GLN A 300 -10.74 23.26 18.84
C GLN A 300 -9.96 24.10 19.88
N LYS A 301 -8.64 23.89 20.03
CA LYS A 301 -7.79 24.67 20.95
C LYS A 301 -7.31 26.02 20.38
N LYS A 302 -7.75 26.40 19.19
CA LYS A 302 -7.38 27.67 18.52
C LYS A 302 -8.55 28.64 18.31
N ASN A 303 -9.66 28.49 19.04
CA ASN A 303 -10.70 29.52 19.16
C ASN A 303 -10.70 30.14 20.54
#